data_b83402effd4e52db06c673b783d5ce05
#
_entry.id   b83402effd4e52db06c673b783d5ce05
#
_cell.length_a   1.000
_cell.length_b   1.000
_cell.length_c   1.000
_cell.angle_alpha   90.00
_cell.angle_beta   90.00
_cell.angle_gamma   90.00
#
_symmetry.space_group_name_H-M   'P 1'
#
loop_
_entity.id
_entity.type
_entity.pdbx_description
1 polymer ?
#
loop_
_entity_poly.entity_id
_entity_poly.type
_entity_poly.pdbx_seq_one_letter_code
_entity_poly.pdbx_strand_id
1 'polypeptide(L)'
;MVSRASRRHLSHLVIFSAAAVLAGISLASRAEERGPKVHSQIIVPGEDRFTPFALTIHTGDFVQWINMDTDDHTVISNDFFNTAGNNGTNVLLLGTDSNAGKPGTFMLHFSHPGTFVYYCRFHAHLDDDHQPKAPGDKGGIQDPNGNFGTPMNGIITVLPGEKGQD
;
A
#
# COMPACT_ATOMS: atom_id res chain seq x y z
N MET A 1 75.58 61.46 -39.73
CA MET A 1 75.60 61.43 -38.26
C MET A 1 74.22 61.18 -37.75
N VAL A 2 74.00 60.02 -37.14
CA VAL A 2 72.69 59.45 -36.84
C VAL A 2 72.39 59.62 -35.35
N SER A 3 71.26 60.33 -35.02
CA SER A 3 70.80 60.50 -33.65
C SER A 3 69.80 59.41 -33.36
N ARG A 4 70.04 58.64 -32.32
CA ARG A 4 69.15 57.61 -31.82
C ARG A 4 68.13 58.20 -30.85
N ALA A 5 66.86 58.16 -31.24
CA ALA A 5 65.75 58.46 -30.35
C ALA A 5 65.32 57.18 -29.55
N SER A 6 65.39 57.28 -28.22
CA SER A 6 64.97 56.24 -27.26
C SER A 6 63.45 56.24 -27.11
N ARG A 7 62.80 55.17 -27.49
CA ARG A 7 61.35 54.95 -27.22
C ARG A 7 61.18 54.24 -25.89
N ARG A 8 60.57 54.93 -24.95
CA ARG A 8 60.13 54.33 -23.66
C ARG A 8 58.83 53.58 -23.91
N HIS A 9 58.84 52.29 -23.73
CA HIS A 9 57.63 51.46 -23.71
C HIS A 9 56.92 51.61 -22.39
N LEU A 10 55.74 52.15 -22.39
CA LEU A 10 54.81 52.20 -21.26
C LEU A 10 54.04 50.91 -21.26
N SER A 11 54.32 50.01 -20.31
CA SER A 11 53.59 48.76 -20.12
C SER A 11 52.32 49.05 -19.35
N HIS A 12 51.18 48.96 -20.03
CA HIS A 12 49.87 48.97 -19.37
C HIS A 12 49.61 47.60 -18.78
N LEU A 13 49.59 47.54 -17.43
CA LEU A 13 49.16 46.37 -16.67
C LEU A 13 47.63 46.32 -16.73
N VAL A 14 47.09 45.38 -17.50
CA VAL A 14 45.62 45.07 -17.52
C VAL A 14 45.35 44.09 -16.41
N ILE A 15 44.68 44.54 -15.33
CA ILE A 15 44.19 43.70 -14.25
C ILE A 15 42.85 43.10 -14.70
N PHE A 16 42.85 41.83 -15.04
CA PHE A 16 41.60 41.07 -15.24
C PHE A 16 41.02 40.68 -13.88
N SER A 17 39.95 41.36 -13.48
CA SER A 17 39.15 40.93 -12.35
C SER A 17 38.30 39.73 -12.79
N ALA A 18 38.65 38.55 -12.38
CA ALA A 18 37.84 37.36 -12.52
C ALA A 18 36.72 37.40 -11.51
N ALA A 19 35.51 37.79 -11.96
CA ALA A 19 34.28 37.61 -11.16
C ALA A 19 33.88 36.15 -11.21
N ALA A 20 34.15 35.45 -10.11
CA ALA A 20 33.66 34.08 -9.90
C ALA A 20 32.14 34.11 -9.65
N VAL A 21 31.37 33.76 -10.69
CA VAL A 21 29.93 33.48 -10.55
C VAL A 21 29.78 32.14 -9.88
N LEU A 22 29.55 32.14 -8.56
CA LEU A 22 29.11 30.98 -7.81
C LEU A 22 27.65 30.67 -8.23
N ALA A 23 27.48 29.82 -9.24
CA ALA A 23 26.19 29.22 -9.54
C ALA A 23 25.84 28.28 -8.39
N GLY A 24 25.00 28.76 -7.47
CA GLY A 24 24.41 27.94 -6.42
C GLY A 24 23.52 26.85 -7.06
N ILE A 25 24.03 25.65 -7.21
CA ILE A 25 23.24 24.48 -7.53
C ILE A 25 22.41 24.18 -6.29
N SER A 26 21.19 24.73 -6.26
CA SER A 26 20.18 24.31 -5.31
C SER A 26 19.82 22.85 -5.63
N LEU A 27 20.40 21.90 -4.89
CA LEU A 27 19.92 20.52 -4.83
C LEU A 27 18.56 20.58 -4.14
N ALA A 28 17.52 20.89 -4.89
CA ALA A 28 16.15 20.61 -4.47
C ALA A 28 16.10 19.09 -4.26
N SER A 29 16.14 18.69 -3.00
CA SER A 29 15.88 17.33 -2.59
C SER A 29 14.47 16.99 -3.11
N ARG A 30 14.43 16.23 -4.20
CA ARG A 30 13.20 15.68 -4.76
C ARG A 30 12.72 14.69 -3.71
N ALA A 31 11.78 15.12 -2.88
CA ALA A 31 11.06 14.20 -2.02
C ALA A 31 10.43 13.17 -2.98
N GLU A 32 10.99 11.98 -2.99
CA GLU A 32 10.40 10.84 -3.66
C GLU A 32 9.00 10.71 -3.05
N GLU A 33 7.96 10.95 -3.84
CA GLU A 33 6.59 10.61 -3.45
C GLU A 33 6.54 9.10 -3.26
N ARG A 34 6.85 8.67 -2.04
CA ARG A 34 6.63 7.29 -1.64
C ARG A 34 5.11 7.11 -1.65
N GLY A 35 4.64 6.25 -2.53
CA GLY A 35 3.26 5.77 -2.48
C GLY A 35 2.91 5.27 -1.07
N PRO A 36 1.63 5.03 -0.77
CA PRO A 36 1.20 4.59 0.55
C PRO A 36 2.03 3.39 1.01
N LYS A 37 2.56 3.47 2.22
CA LYS A 37 3.35 2.38 2.80
C LYS A 37 2.41 1.24 3.18
N VAL A 38 2.49 0.12 2.47
CA VAL A 38 1.79 -1.11 2.87
C VAL A 38 2.47 -1.64 4.13
N HIS A 39 1.73 -1.69 5.24
CA HIS A 39 2.25 -2.17 6.51
C HIS A 39 2.02 -3.67 6.70
N SER A 40 0.95 -4.22 6.11
CA SER A 40 0.58 -5.63 6.24
C SER A 40 -0.06 -6.16 4.97
N GLN A 41 0.10 -7.46 4.73
CA GLN A 41 -0.49 -8.15 3.59
C GLN A 41 -1.36 -9.31 4.05
N ILE A 42 -2.44 -9.54 3.31
CA ILE A 42 -3.31 -10.70 3.43
C ILE A 42 -3.30 -11.41 2.08
N ILE A 43 -2.90 -12.65 2.09
CA ILE A 43 -2.81 -13.49 0.89
C ILE A 43 -4.04 -14.38 0.80
N VAL A 44 -4.55 -14.56 -0.41
CA VAL A 44 -5.48 -15.65 -0.74
C VAL A 44 -4.66 -16.69 -1.50
N PRO A 45 -4.28 -17.80 -0.85
CA PRO A 45 -3.67 -18.95 -1.52
C PRO A 45 -4.76 -19.78 -2.25
N GLY A 46 -4.38 -20.81 -2.98
CA GLY A 46 -5.31 -21.68 -3.73
C GLY A 46 -6.22 -22.58 -2.88
N GLU A 47 -6.71 -22.10 -1.74
CA GLU A 47 -7.48 -22.88 -0.76
C GLU A 47 -8.71 -22.10 -0.25
N ASP A 48 -9.20 -21.12 -1.00
CA ASP A 48 -10.38 -20.30 -0.67
C ASP A 48 -10.34 -19.69 0.74
N ARG A 49 -9.20 -19.21 1.18
CA ARG A 49 -9.03 -18.61 2.51
C ARG A 49 -8.20 -17.32 2.50
N PHE A 50 -8.39 -16.50 3.52
CA PHE A 50 -7.52 -15.36 3.80
C PHE A 50 -6.42 -15.75 4.80
N THR A 51 -5.18 -15.42 4.47
CA THR A 51 -4.00 -15.73 5.31
C THR A 51 -3.16 -14.47 5.55
N PRO A 52 -2.95 -14.07 6.80
CA PRO A 52 -3.50 -14.63 8.03
C PRO A 52 -5.01 -14.40 8.18
N PHE A 53 -5.68 -15.26 8.93
CA PHE A 53 -7.09 -15.09 9.29
C PHE A 53 -7.33 -13.85 10.15
N ALA A 54 -6.44 -13.59 11.11
CA ALA A 54 -6.51 -12.46 12.02
C ALA A 54 -5.24 -11.62 11.93
N LEU A 55 -5.43 -10.31 11.88
CA LEU A 55 -4.35 -9.32 11.78
C LEU A 55 -4.59 -8.21 12.78
N THR A 56 -3.51 -7.72 13.43
CA THR A 56 -3.54 -6.52 14.27
C THR A 56 -2.68 -5.44 13.66
N ILE A 57 -3.25 -4.25 13.52
CA ILE A 57 -2.62 -3.06 12.96
C ILE A 57 -2.93 -1.83 13.81
N HIS A 58 -2.42 -0.67 13.44
CA HIS A 58 -2.73 0.62 14.08
C HIS A 58 -3.45 1.57 13.13
N THR A 59 -4.12 2.56 13.68
CA THR A 59 -4.69 3.65 12.87
C THR A 59 -3.60 4.33 12.04
N GLY A 60 -3.90 4.57 10.76
CA GLY A 60 -2.94 5.08 9.78
C GLY A 60 -2.29 3.99 8.92
N ASP A 61 -2.45 2.72 9.28
CA ASP A 61 -1.89 1.61 8.51
C ASP A 61 -2.70 1.30 7.24
N PHE A 62 -2.00 0.72 6.28
CA PHE A 62 -2.58 0.16 5.06
C PHE A 62 -2.46 -1.36 5.08
N VAL A 63 -3.53 -2.04 4.66
CA VAL A 63 -3.52 -3.49 4.41
C VAL A 63 -3.74 -3.73 2.92
N GLN A 64 -2.94 -4.60 2.35
CA GLN A 64 -3.07 -5.05 0.97
C GLN A 64 -3.53 -6.51 0.93
N TRP A 65 -4.64 -6.78 0.26
CA TRP A 65 -5.04 -8.13 -0.13
C TRP A 65 -4.42 -8.48 -1.47
N ILE A 66 -3.94 -9.73 -1.60
CA ILE A 66 -3.32 -10.26 -2.81
C ILE A 66 -3.93 -11.63 -3.09
N ASN A 67 -4.65 -11.75 -4.19
CA ASN A 67 -5.22 -13.02 -4.62
C ASN A 67 -4.21 -13.80 -5.48
N MET A 68 -3.63 -14.83 -4.89
CA MET A 68 -2.71 -15.75 -5.57
C MET A 68 -3.42 -16.99 -6.11
N ASP A 69 -4.72 -17.12 -5.83
CA ASP A 69 -5.55 -18.21 -6.32
C ASP A 69 -5.86 -18.06 -7.82
N THR A 70 -6.31 -19.13 -8.45
CA THR A 70 -6.86 -19.12 -9.82
C THR A 70 -8.21 -18.46 -9.87
N ASP A 71 -9.02 -18.65 -8.83
CA ASP A 71 -10.40 -18.21 -8.74
C ASP A 71 -10.55 -16.75 -8.26
N ASP A 72 -11.65 -16.13 -8.67
CA ASP A 72 -12.02 -14.79 -8.21
C ASP A 72 -12.54 -14.84 -6.77
N HIS A 73 -12.14 -13.88 -5.96
CA HIS A 73 -12.61 -13.68 -4.60
C HIS A 73 -13.17 -12.28 -4.40
N THR A 74 -13.67 -11.99 -3.22
CA THR A 74 -14.11 -10.63 -2.87
C THR A 74 -13.67 -10.26 -1.47
N VAL A 75 -13.47 -8.96 -1.24
CA VAL A 75 -13.31 -8.40 0.10
C VAL A 75 -14.55 -7.58 0.42
N ILE A 76 -15.47 -8.17 1.17
CA ILE A 76 -16.74 -7.56 1.57
C ILE A 76 -16.71 -7.28 3.07
N SER A 77 -17.07 -6.07 3.48
CA SER A 77 -17.27 -5.70 4.88
C SER A 77 -18.33 -4.60 4.97
N ASN A 78 -19.17 -4.67 5.98
CA ASN A 78 -20.05 -3.57 6.36
C ASN A 78 -19.33 -2.50 7.20
N ASP A 79 -18.11 -2.78 7.64
CA ASP A 79 -17.27 -1.93 8.50
C ASP A 79 -18.05 -1.26 9.63
N PHE A 80 -18.68 -2.05 10.45
CA PHE A 80 -19.60 -1.62 11.53
C PHE A 80 -18.99 -0.57 12.45
N PHE A 81 -17.68 -0.61 12.64
CA PHE A 81 -16.92 0.32 13.48
C PHE A 81 -16.32 1.48 12.67
N ASN A 82 -16.64 1.57 11.38
CA ASN A 82 -16.12 2.59 10.47
C ASN A 82 -14.58 2.72 10.50
N THR A 83 -13.90 1.59 10.60
CA THR A 83 -12.43 1.54 10.77
C THR A 83 -11.68 2.07 9.56
N ALA A 84 -12.24 1.90 8.36
CA ALA A 84 -11.71 2.41 7.10
C ALA A 84 -12.27 3.78 6.69
N GLY A 85 -13.26 4.31 7.42
CA GLY A 85 -13.83 5.64 7.16
C GLY A 85 -14.70 5.76 5.91
N ASN A 86 -15.17 4.65 5.31
CA ASN A 86 -15.87 4.64 4.02
C ASN A 86 -17.12 3.73 3.95
N ASN A 87 -17.72 3.43 5.09
CA ASN A 87 -18.94 2.62 5.22
C ASN A 87 -18.84 1.21 4.61
N GLY A 88 -17.65 0.59 4.69
CA GLY A 88 -17.43 -0.76 4.25
C GLY A 88 -16.76 -0.92 2.89
N THR A 89 -16.65 -2.16 2.45
CA THR A 89 -16.01 -2.54 1.18
C THR A 89 -16.86 -3.54 0.42
N ASN A 90 -16.78 -3.51 -0.91
CA ASN A 90 -17.34 -4.49 -1.80
C ASN A 90 -16.47 -4.57 -3.06
N VAL A 91 -15.34 -5.24 -2.95
CA VAL A 91 -14.31 -5.25 -3.99
C VAL A 91 -14.16 -6.67 -4.55
N LEU A 92 -14.18 -6.80 -5.88
CA LEU A 92 -13.79 -8.01 -6.60
C LEU A 92 -12.25 -8.09 -6.63
N LEU A 93 -11.73 -9.22 -6.22
CA LEU A 93 -10.31 -9.53 -6.18
C LEU A 93 -10.04 -10.63 -7.22
N LEU A 94 -9.65 -10.23 -8.42
CA LEU A 94 -9.50 -11.14 -9.55
C LEU A 94 -8.49 -12.26 -9.24
N GLY A 95 -8.83 -13.48 -9.62
CA GLY A 95 -7.93 -14.61 -9.63
C GLY A 95 -6.93 -14.54 -10.79
N THR A 96 -5.92 -15.38 -10.75
CA THR A 96 -4.89 -15.39 -11.80
C THR A 96 -5.45 -15.79 -13.15
N ASP A 97 -6.47 -16.65 -13.21
CA ASP A 97 -7.13 -17.05 -14.46
C ASP A 97 -7.89 -15.89 -15.10
N SER A 98 -8.54 -15.06 -14.29
CA SER A 98 -9.30 -13.89 -14.74
C SER A 98 -8.44 -12.66 -14.99
N ASN A 99 -7.17 -12.66 -14.56
CA ASN A 99 -6.27 -11.50 -14.57
C ASN A 99 -4.98 -11.72 -15.36
N ALA A 100 -5.04 -12.49 -16.45
CA ALA A 100 -3.93 -12.75 -17.34
C ALA A 100 -2.68 -13.32 -16.62
N GLY A 101 -2.89 -14.22 -15.67
CA GLY A 101 -1.84 -14.87 -14.88
C GLY A 101 -1.24 -14.01 -13.77
N LYS A 102 -1.83 -12.85 -13.48
CA LYS A 102 -1.34 -11.94 -12.44
C LYS A 102 -2.26 -11.97 -11.22
N PRO A 103 -1.72 -11.86 -9.99
CA PRO A 103 -2.53 -11.69 -8.79
C PRO A 103 -3.41 -10.44 -8.84
N GLY A 104 -4.68 -10.56 -8.47
CA GLY A 104 -5.53 -9.42 -8.18
C GLY A 104 -5.13 -8.79 -6.85
N THR A 105 -5.21 -7.47 -6.74
CA THR A 105 -4.83 -6.77 -5.51
C THR A 105 -5.83 -5.70 -5.13
N PHE A 106 -5.99 -5.50 -3.82
CA PHE A 106 -6.77 -4.42 -3.24
C PHE A 106 -6.05 -3.86 -2.02
N MET A 107 -6.09 -2.55 -1.82
CA MET A 107 -5.46 -1.89 -0.68
C MET A 107 -6.47 -0.99 0.03
N LEU A 108 -6.47 -1.04 1.37
CA LEU A 108 -7.35 -0.25 2.23
C LEU A 108 -6.55 0.44 3.33
N HIS A 109 -6.89 1.69 3.58
CA HIS A 109 -6.38 2.50 4.68
C HIS A 109 -7.32 2.41 5.89
N PHE A 110 -6.77 2.24 7.09
CA PHE A 110 -7.54 2.17 8.33
C PHE A 110 -7.31 3.44 9.17
N SER A 111 -8.34 4.26 9.30
CA SER A 111 -8.27 5.59 9.92
C SER A 111 -8.81 5.66 11.34
N HIS A 112 -9.55 4.65 11.79
CA HIS A 112 -10.15 4.62 13.13
C HIS A 112 -9.92 3.28 13.82
N PRO A 113 -9.79 3.26 15.15
CA PRO A 113 -9.66 2.01 15.89
C PRO A 113 -10.97 1.23 15.88
N GLY A 114 -10.89 -0.10 15.95
CA GLY A 114 -12.04 -0.99 15.96
C GLY A 114 -11.74 -2.36 15.38
N THR A 115 -12.78 -3.07 15.00
CA THR A 115 -12.68 -4.39 14.39
C THR A 115 -13.32 -4.38 13.01
N PHE A 116 -12.55 -4.76 12.00
CA PHE A 116 -12.99 -4.90 10.62
C PHE A 116 -13.14 -6.39 10.30
N VAL A 117 -14.38 -6.87 10.25
CA VAL A 117 -14.72 -8.23 9.80
C VAL A 117 -15.02 -8.18 8.32
N TYR A 118 -14.40 -9.07 7.55
CA TYR A 118 -14.58 -9.15 6.10
C TYR A 118 -14.71 -10.61 5.64
N TYR A 119 -15.30 -10.82 4.47
CA TYR A 119 -15.54 -12.15 3.91
C TYR A 119 -15.55 -12.14 2.39
N CYS A 120 -15.44 -13.33 1.80
CA CYS A 120 -15.68 -13.55 0.38
C CYS A 120 -17.13 -14.01 0.15
N ARG A 121 -17.92 -13.27 -0.64
CA ARG A 121 -19.35 -13.62 -0.91
C ARG A 121 -19.53 -14.93 -1.68
N PHE A 122 -18.50 -15.42 -2.36
CA PHE A 122 -18.57 -16.70 -3.06
C PHE A 122 -18.48 -17.89 -2.09
N HIS A 123 -17.81 -17.70 -0.95
CA HIS A 123 -17.47 -18.75 0.01
C HIS A 123 -17.97 -18.45 1.43
N ALA A 124 -18.75 -17.39 1.59
CA ALA A 124 -19.40 -17.02 2.85
C ALA A 124 -20.62 -16.12 2.59
N HIS A 125 -21.54 -16.09 3.55
CA HIS A 125 -22.60 -15.09 3.67
C HIS A 125 -22.73 -14.67 5.13
N LEU A 126 -23.40 -13.55 5.39
CA LEU A 126 -23.71 -13.16 6.77
C LEU A 126 -25.05 -13.78 7.18
N ASP A 127 -25.12 -14.28 8.42
CA ASP A 127 -26.40 -14.64 9.04
C ASP A 127 -27.10 -13.40 9.64
N ASP A 128 -28.22 -13.63 10.32
CA ASP A 128 -29.05 -12.58 10.91
C ASP A 128 -28.30 -11.78 12.01
N ASP A 129 -27.28 -12.39 12.63
CA ASP A 129 -26.41 -11.76 13.63
C ASP A 129 -25.16 -11.12 12.99
N HIS A 130 -25.11 -11.01 11.66
CA HIS A 130 -24.00 -10.50 10.86
C HIS A 130 -22.69 -11.28 11.03
N GLN A 131 -22.79 -12.58 11.36
CA GLN A 131 -21.63 -13.47 11.45
C GLN A 131 -21.40 -14.18 10.11
N PRO A 132 -20.14 -14.27 9.63
CA PRO A 132 -19.84 -15.03 8.43
C PRO A 132 -20.12 -16.52 8.62
N LYS A 133 -20.91 -17.09 7.71
CA LYS A 133 -21.19 -18.53 7.60
C LYS A 133 -20.85 -19.04 6.21
N ALA A 134 -20.44 -20.32 6.14
CA ALA A 134 -20.25 -20.98 4.86
C ALA A 134 -21.58 -21.18 4.14
N PRO A 135 -21.61 -21.20 2.79
CA PRO A 135 -22.85 -21.37 2.00
C PRO A 135 -23.56 -22.71 2.23
N GLY A 136 -22.88 -23.67 2.83
CA GLY A 136 -23.39 -25.01 3.16
C GLY A 136 -22.27 -25.91 3.62
N ASP A 137 -22.59 -27.17 3.96
CA ASP A 137 -21.64 -28.13 4.53
C ASP A 137 -20.43 -28.47 3.60
N LYS A 138 -20.53 -28.17 2.33
CA LYS A 138 -19.50 -28.40 1.31
C LYS A 138 -18.96 -27.12 0.69
N GLY A 139 -19.41 -25.95 1.18
CA GLY A 139 -18.95 -24.65 0.74
C GLY A 139 -17.92 -24.04 1.70
N GLY A 140 -17.44 -22.87 1.41
CA GLY A 140 -16.45 -22.15 2.20
C GLY A 140 -15.02 -22.57 1.86
N ILE A 141 -14.14 -22.56 2.85
CA ILE A 141 -12.73 -22.92 2.67
C ILE A 141 -12.61 -24.36 2.16
N GLN A 142 -11.80 -24.54 1.11
CA GLN A 142 -11.49 -25.82 0.48
C GLN A 142 -10.01 -26.11 0.62
N ASP A 143 -9.64 -26.92 1.58
CA ASP A 143 -8.26 -27.34 1.71
C ASP A 143 -8.13 -28.88 1.72
N PRO A 144 -6.92 -29.44 1.52
CA PRO A 144 -6.69 -30.89 1.52
C PRO A 144 -7.12 -31.60 2.81
N ASN A 145 -7.33 -30.86 3.91
CA ASN A 145 -7.73 -31.40 5.21
C ASN A 145 -9.25 -31.42 5.37
N GLY A 146 -10.00 -30.97 4.36
CA GLY A 146 -11.46 -31.05 4.38
C GLY A 146 -12.15 -30.00 5.28
N ASN A 147 -11.64 -28.77 5.35
CA ASN A 147 -12.24 -27.67 6.11
C ASN A 147 -13.55 -27.12 5.48
N PHE A 148 -14.29 -27.95 4.79
CA PHE A 148 -15.59 -27.62 4.26
C PHE A 148 -16.55 -27.21 5.38
N GLY A 149 -17.43 -26.25 5.09
CA GLY A 149 -18.36 -25.69 6.07
C GLY A 149 -17.74 -24.55 6.90
N THR A 150 -16.47 -24.22 6.72
CA THR A 150 -15.84 -23.05 7.33
C THR A 150 -15.96 -21.85 6.38
N PRO A 151 -16.50 -20.68 6.81
CA PRO A 151 -16.62 -19.52 5.96
C PRO A 151 -15.26 -18.93 5.58
N MET A 152 -15.13 -18.47 4.34
CA MET A 152 -13.96 -17.68 3.93
C MET A 152 -14.11 -16.26 4.44
N ASN A 153 -13.52 -15.97 5.59
CA ASN A 153 -13.54 -14.66 6.23
C ASN A 153 -12.21 -14.35 6.91
N GLY A 154 -12.08 -13.13 7.40
CA GLY A 154 -10.95 -12.68 8.19
C GLY A 154 -11.32 -11.52 9.11
N ILE A 155 -10.42 -11.20 10.04
CA ILE A 155 -10.62 -10.15 11.05
C ILE A 155 -9.36 -9.28 11.10
N ILE A 156 -9.56 -7.97 11.07
CA ILE A 156 -8.50 -7.00 11.35
C ILE A 156 -8.88 -6.23 12.62
N THR A 157 -8.01 -6.26 13.61
CA THR A 157 -8.11 -5.41 14.80
C THR A 157 -7.25 -4.18 14.58
N VAL A 158 -7.88 -3.02 14.60
CA VAL A 158 -7.22 -1.71 14.44
C VAL A 158 -7.06 -1.09 15.83
N LEU A 159 -5.86 -1.02 16.32
CA LEU A 159 -5.52 -0.35 17.58
C LEU A 159 -5.38 1.18 17.36
N PRO A 160 -5.55 2.00 18.40
CA PRO A 160 -5.18 3.40 18.32
C PRO A 160 -3.72 3.55 17.87
N GLY A 161 -3.43 4.55 17.04
CA GLY A 161 -2.06 4.89 16.66
C GLY A 161 -1.23 5.18 17.91
N GLU A 162 0.06 4.83 17.88
CA GLU A 162 0.97 5.24 18.93
C GLU A 162 0.96 6.76 19.00
N LYS A 163 0.59 7.33 20.16
CA LYS A 163 0.80 8.76 20.39
C LYS A 163 2.31 8.96 20.33
N GLY A 164 2.79 9.71 19.33
CA GLY A 164 4.17 10.13 19.30
C GLY A 164 4.53 10.65 20.68
N GLN A 165 5.61 10.15 21.25
CA GLN A 165 6.22 10.78 22.43
C GLN A 165 6.79 12.10 21.92
N ASP A 166 5.98 13.17 22.07
CA ASP A 166 6.44 14.56 21.88
C ASP A 166 7.41 14.95 23.00
#